data_6c784a2097e2c7382218cc2d3edd6301
#
_entry.id   6c784a2097e2c7382218cc2d3edd6301
#
_cell.length_a   1.000
_cell.length_b   1.000
_cell.length_c   1.000
_cell.angle_alpha   90.00
_cell.angle_beta   90.00
_cell.angle_gamma   90.00
#
_symmetry.space_group_name_H-M   'P 1'
#
loop_
_entity.id
_entity.type
_entity.pdbx_description
1 polymer ?
#
loop_
_entity_poly.entity_id
_entity_poly.type
_entity_poly.pdbx_seq_one_letter_code
_entity_poly.pdbx_strand_id
1 'polypeptide(L)'
;MMKKQYSHLVLFLSLCTLTACNDSKNEDSIDPDPLPPSITYHVEGYAELGAFDHNSTLTVFPLDKSLAHIEEQAYGGKVETDYGLFSASGNMKFQESLYFEVQVTGNFFNGTKGRGSEHKTTLRAINHVINHDDEERSINRYIKLPVTNVNIFTQLTAARICTLLKKAAGYNEMSHTITDIYRNASEQALKEVLTAFSISDIYVSMLSIDPTRASFSQYNAPASMMAAVSNILLTSVDEELLDTFFTEWDKDFAPDGRIDNEDIKESIRDGQQSLKYTNVYKQLDSTKHMTSNPISRNSGSL
;
A
#
# COMPACT_ATOMS: atom_id res chain seq x y z
N MET A 1 -62.74 -7.74 -15.32
CA MET A 1 -63.40 -6.42 -15.26
C MET A 1 -62.32 -5.38 -15.32
N MET A 2 -61.88 -4.95 -16.47
CA MET A 2 -62.32 -3.82 -17.33
C MET A 2 -62.49 -2.50 -16.56
N LYS A 3 -61.63 -1.56 -16.87
CA LYS A 3 -61.78 -0.27 -17.60
C LYS A 3 -60.45 0.50 -17.46
N LYS A 4 -59.66 0.73 -18.45
CA LYS A 4 -59.56 1.67 -19.57
C LYS A 4 -60.13 3.08 -19.24
N GLN A 5 -59.29 4.10 -19.27
CA GLN A 5 -59.55 5.42 -19.90
C GLN A 5 -58.25 6.22 -20.05
N TYR A 6 -58.05 6.61 -21.12
CA TYR A 6 -57.50 7.46 -22.17
C TYR A 6 -57.51 8.98 -21.83
N SER A 7 -56.44 9.63 -22.33
CA SER A 7 -56.47 10.90 -23.09
C SER A 7 -56.43 12.21 -22.30
N HIS A 8 -55.44 13.04 -22.49
CA HIS A 8 -55.52 14.16 -23.43
C HIS A 8 -54.17 14.84 -23.66
N LEU A 9 -53.77 14.84 -24.92
CA LEU A 9 -52.73 15.65 -25.54
C LEU A 9 -53.28 17.08 -25.68
N VAL A 10 -52.53 18.08 -25.16
CA VAL A 10 -52.81 19.48 -25.54
C VAL A 10 -51.50 20.10 -26.06
N LEU A 11 -51.52 20.28 -27.36
CA LEU A 11 -50.54 20.99 -28.16
C LEU A 11 -50.86 22.48 -28.05
N PHE A 12 -49.94 23.32 -27.52
CA PHE A 12 -50.01 24.77 -27.66
C PHE A 12 -48.83 25.23 -28.51
N LEU A 13 -49.14 25.50 -29.79
CA LEU A 13 -48.36 26.35 -30.66
C LEU A 13 -48.67 27.82 -30.27
N SER A 14 -47.69 28.59 -29.88
CA SER A 14 -47.80 30.05 -29.88
C SER A 14 -46.58 30.63 -30.60
N LEU A 15 -46.92 31.22 -31.71
CA LEU A 15 -46.07 31.96 -32.62
C LEU A 15 -46.00 33.44 -32.08
N CYS A 16 -44.81 33.91 -31.73
CA CYS A 16 -44.59 35.34 -31.54
C CYS A 16 -43.23 35.78 -32.10
N THR A 17 -43.30 36.40 -33.25
CA THR A 17 -42.65 37.59 -33.82
C THR A 17 -41.22 37.96 -33.31
N LEU A 18 -40.37 38.01 -34.34
CA LEU A 18 -39.07 38.65 -34.40
C LEU A 18 -39.15 40.14 -34.04
N THR A 19 -38.43 40.58 -33.03
CA THR A 19 -37.90 41.92 -32.94
C THR A 19 -36.38 41.84 -32.80
N ALA A 20 -35.70 42.25 -33.85
CA ALA A 20 -34.27 42.46 -33.85
C ALA A 20 -33.98 43.68 -32.97
N CYS A 21 -33.26 43.48 -31.87
CA CYS A 21 -32.46 44.50 -31.24
C CYS A 21 -31.01 44.05 -31.29
N ASN A 22 -30.27 44.77 -32.10
CA ASN A 22 -28.84 44.67 -32.23
C ASN A 22 -28.24 45.44 -31.03
N ASP A 23 -27.90 44.76 -29.96
CA ASP A 23 -27.03 45.29 -28.93
C ASP A 23 -25.79 44.37 -28.87
N SER A 24 -24.73 44.88 -29.46
CA SER A 24 -23.37 44.36 -29.30
C SER A 24 -22.92 44.60 -27.86
N LYS A 25 -23.30 43.71 -26.97
CA LYS A 25 -22.60 43.54 -25.70
C LYS A 25 -21.54 42.49 -25.92
N ASN A 26 -20.28 42.89 -25.72
CA ASN A 26 -19.18 42.00 -25.48
C ASN A 26 -19.64 40.96 -24.44
N GLU A 27 -19.91 39.75 -24.87
CA GLU A 27 -19.86 38.59 -23.96
C GLU A 27 -18.40 38.47 -23.54
N ASP A 28 -18.07 39.05 -22.39
CA ASP A 28 -16.90 38.63 -21.64
C ASP A 28 -17.05 37.12 -21.53
N SER A 29 -16.30 36.40 -22.36
CA SER A 29 -16.07 34.97 -22.15
C SER A 29 -15.45 34.85 -20.77
N ILE A 30 -16.27 34.49 -19.79
CA ILE A 30 -15.77 34.05 -18.50
C ILE A 30 -14.97 32.80 -18.86
N ASP A 31 -13.65 32.96 -19.03
CA ASP A 31 -12.74 31.83 -19.07
C ASP A 31 -13.06 31.02 -17.82
N PRO A 32 -13.38 29.72 -17.95
CA PRO A 32 -13.62 28.89 -16.79
C PRO A 32 -12.37 29.02 -15.89
N ASP A 33 -12.61 29.39 -14.65
CA ASP A 33 -11.55 29.51 -13.65
C ASP A 33 -10.54 28.35 -13.85
N PRO A 34 -9.24 28.64 -13.99
CA PRO A 34 -8.26 27.60 -14.23
C PRO A 34 -8.40 26.58 -13.11
N LEU A 35 -8.65 25.32 -13.48
CA LEU A 35 -8.72 24.21 -12.52
C LEU A 35 -7.54 24.32 -11.56
N PRO A 36 -7.76 24.17 -10.25
CA PRO A 36 -6.69 24.27 -9.28
C PRO A 36 -5.53 23.36 -9.71
N PRO A 37 -4.30 23.84 -9.68
CA PRO A 37 -3.16 23.09 -10.18
C PRO A 37 -3.08 21.72 -9.48
N SER A 38 -3.04 20.65 -10.27
CA SER A 38 -2.91 19.31 -9.73
C SER A 38 -1.58 19.16 -9.00
N ILE A 39 -1.62 18.63 -7.79
CA ILE A 39 -0.42 18.32 -7.00
C ILE A 39 0.01 16.89 -7.33
N THR A 40 1.28 16.72 -7.72
CA THR A 40 1.87 15.41 -7.98
C THR A 40 2.50 14.88 -6.70
N TYR A 41 2.09 13.70 -6.28
CA TYR A 41 2.67 12.98 -5.15
C TYR A 41 3.63 11.91 -5.64
N HIS A 42 4.73 11.76 -4.95
CA HIS A 42 5.77 10.78 -5.26
C HIS A 42 6.05 9.90 -4.05
N VAL A 43 6.03 8.59 -4.25
CA VAL A 43 6.43 7.58 -3.27
C VAL A 43 7.59 6.76 -3.80
N GLU A 44 8.49 6.37 -2.92
CA GLU A 44 9.60 5.45 -3.19
C GLU A 44 9.76 4.45 -2.06
N GLY A 45 10.33 3.29 -2.35
CA GLY A 45 10.59 2.25 -1.36
C GLY A 45 11.11 0.96 -1.98
N TYR A 46 11.17 -0.08 -1.15
CA TYR A 46 11.52 -1.43 -1.54
C TYR A 46 10.33 -2.37 -1.33
N ALA A 47 10.15 -3.32 -2.24
CA ALA A 47 9.17 -4.39 -2.15
C ALA A 47 9.90 -5.71 -1.82
N GLU A 48 9.65 -6.25 -0.63
CA GLU A 48 10.49 -7.30 -0.07
C GLU A 48 9.70 -8.34 0.75
N LEU A 49 9.59 -9.56 0.21
CA LEU A 49 9.22 -10.81 0.91
C LEU A 49 10.34 -11.86 0.93
N GLY A 50 11.30 -12.07 0.02
CA GLY A 50 12.40 -11.48 -0.71
C GLY A 50 12.08 -10.35 -1.70
N ALA A 51 13.16 -10.00 -2.40
CA ALA A 51 13.08 -8.94 -3.38
C ALA A 51 12.04 -9.28 -4.45
N PHE A 52 11.15 -8.35 -4.75
CA PHE A 52 10.20 -8.49 -5.85
C PHE A 52 10.90 -8.27 -7.19
N ASP A 53 10.48 -9.04 -8.18
CA ASP A 53 11.02 -8.98 -9.53
C ASP A 53 10.76 -7.63 -10.19
N HIS A 54 11.68 -7.24 -11.08
CA HIS A 54 11.49 -6.13 -11.99
C HIS A 54 10.16 -6.26 -12.75
N ASN A 55 9.46 -5.14 -12.95
CA ASN A 55 8.13 -5.06 -13.54
C ASN A 55 6.96 -5.61 -12.67
N SER A 56 7.17 -6.03 -11.43
CA SER A 56 6.05 -6.23 -10.50
C SER A 56 5.19 -4.97 -10.44
N THR A 57 3.88 -5.15 -10.40
CA THR A 57 2.93 -4.02 -10.44
C THR A 57 2.89 -3.30 -9.11
N LEU A 58 2.96 -1.99 -9.15
CA LEU A 58 2.79 -1.09 -8.00
C LEU A 58 1.49 -0.31 -8.16
N THR A 59 0.71 -0.19 -7.08
CA THR A 59 -0.46 0.69 -7.01
C THR A 59 -0.44 1.45 -5.70
N VAL A 60 -0.72 2.75 -5.75
CA VAL A 60 -0.83 3.63 -4.60
C VAL A 60 -2.27 4.10 -4.49
N PHE A 61 -2.92 3.83 -3.37
CA PHE A 61 -4.28 4.21 -3.08
C PHE A 61 -4.30 5.28 -1.99
N PRO A 62 -4.87 6.47 -2.23
CA PRO A 62 -5.28 7.34 -1.14
C PRO A 62 -6.38 6.64 -0.33
N LEU A 63 -6.39 6.85 0.98
CA LEU A 63 -7.42 6.31 1.85
C LEU A 63 -8.39 7.42 2.27
N ASP A 64 -9.68 7.15 2.25
CA ASP A 64 -10.70 8.06 2.74
C ASP A 64 -10.71 8.15 4.28
N LYS A 65 -11.62 8.95 4.84
CA LYS A 65 -11.77 9.10 6.30
C LYS A 65 -12.15 7.81 7.02
N SER A 66 -12.65 6.81 6.31
CA SER A 66 -12.95 5.48 6.85
C SER A 66 -11.79 4.49 6.67
N LEU A 67 -10.66 4.95 6.10
CA LEU A 67 -9.50 4.17 5.68
C LEU A 67 -9.84 3.13 4.59
N ALA A 68 -10.80 3.43 3.73
CA ALA A 68 -11.09 2.69 2.51
C ALA A 68 -10.36 3.32 1.32
N HIS A 69 -10.07 2.52 0.29
CA HIS A 69 -9.43 2.98 -0.93
C HIS A 69 -10.30 3.99 -1.69
N ILE A 70 -9.69 5.07 -2.19
CA ILE A 70 -10.29 5.98 -3.16
C ILE A 70 -9.77 5.55 -4.54
N GLU A 71 -10.46 4.57 -5.13
CA GLU A 71 -10.02 3.87 -6.35
C GLU A 71 -9.80 4.81 -7.54
N GLU A 72 -10.66 5.83 -7.72
CA GLU A 72 -10.56 6.81 -8.81
C GLU A 72 -9.36 7.74 -8.71
N GLN A 73 -8.67 7.75 -7.58
CA GLN A 73 -7.47 8.54 -7.34
C GLN A 73 -6.21 7.67 -7.25
N ALA A 74 -6.35 6.36 -7.45
CA ALA A 74 -5.20 5.46 -7.44
C ALA A 74 -4.26 5.78 -8.62
N TYR A 75 -2.96 5.65 -8.36
CA TYR A 75 -1.96 5.73 -9.41
C TYR A 75 -0.98 4.57 -9.34
N GLY A 76 -0.43 4.21 -10.48
CA GLY A 76 0.38 3.03 -10.64
C GLY A 76 1.84 3.33 -10.92
N GLY A 77 2.63 2.29 -10.77
CA GLY A 77 4.04 2.22 -11.10
C GLY A 77 4.49 0.78 -11.26
N LYS A 78 5.79 0.59 -11.23
CA LYS A 78 6.40 -0.75 -11.29
C LYS A 78 7.61 -0.80 -10.39
N VAL A 79 7.95 -2.00 -9.96
CA VAL A 79 9.27 -2.29 -9.40
C VAL A 79 10.30 -2.09 -10.52
N GLU A 80 11.31 -1.27 -10.25
CA GLU A 80 12.29 -0.79 -11.23
C GLU A 80 13.52 -1.68 -11.33
N THR A 81 13.76 -2.50 -10.31
CA THR A 81 14.97 -3.32 -10.21
C THR A 81 14.67 -4.71 -9.66
N ASP A 82 15.55 -5.66 -9.96
CA ASP A 82 15.45 -7.03 -9.45
C ASP A 82 15.75 -7.16 -7.93
N TYR A 83 16.08 -6.06 -7.26
CA TYR A 83 16.21 -6.00 -5.79
C TYR A 83 15.06 -5.25 -5.12
N GLY A 84 13.93 -5.09 -5.83
CA GLY A 84 12.67 -4.64 -5.27
C GLY A 84 12.50 -3.11 -5.16
N LEU A 85 13.47 -2.29 -5.63
CA LEU A 85 13.33 -0.83 -5.63
C LEU A 85 12.17 -0.40 -6.51
N PHE A 86 11.34 0.49 -6.01
CA PHE A 86 10.24 1.10 -6.78
C PHE A 86 10.14 2.60 -6.55
N SER A 87 9.56 3.28 -7.53
CA SER A 87 9.03 4.63 -7.39
C SER A 87 7.73 4.78 -8.18
N ALA A 88 6.86 5.68 -7.72
CA ALA A 88 5.66 6.06 -8.45
C ALA A 88 5.31 7.52 -8.20
N SER A 89 4.74 8.15 -9.21
CA SER A 89 4.24 9.52 -9.13
C SER A 89 2.84 9.60 -9.72
N GLY A 90 1.96 10.33 -9.07
CA GLY A 90 0.61 10.54 -9.53
C GLY A 90 -0.07 11.73 -8.89
N ASN A 91 -1.21 12.12 -9.46
CA ASN A 91 -1.98 13.24 -8.95
C ASN A 91 -3.06 12.71 -8.01
N MET A 92 -2.98 13.09 -6.76
CA MET A 92 -3.99 12.75 -5.75
C MET A 92 -4.60 14.02 -5.17
N LYS A 93 -5.85 13.91 -4.69
CA LYS A 93 -6.53 14.99 -3.97
C LYS A 93 -6.48 14.70 -2.48
N PHE A 94 -5.35 14.97 -1.84
CA PHE A 94 -5.18 14.76 -0.39
C PHE A 94 -5.96 15.72 0.52
N GLN A 95 -6.84 16.56 0.00
CA GLN A 95 -7.68 17.38 0.86
C GLN A 95 -8.60 16.59 1.79
N GLU A 96 -8.78 15.28 1.50
CA GLU A 96 -9.66 14.38 2.25
C GLU A 96 -8.94 13.16 2.83
N SER A 97 -7.67 12.92 2.46
CA SER A 97 -6.93 11.72 2.82
C SER A 97 -5.64 12.06 3.56
N LEU A 98 -5.51 11.52 4.77
CA LEU A 98 -4.31 11.67 5.61
C LEU A 98 -3.41 10.43 5.54
N TYR A 99 -3.89 9.35 4.93
CA TYR A 99 -3.22 8.07 4.81
C TYR A 99 -3.26 7.57 3.37
N PHE A 100 -2.32 6.72 3.05
CA PHE A 100 -2.29 6.03 1.76
C PHE A 100 -1.83 4.59 1.96
N GLU A 101 -2.22 3.73 1.04
CA GLU A 101 -1.74 2.36 0.95
C GLU A 101 -0.93 2.17 -0.32
N VAL A 102 0.20 1.48 -0.20
CA VAL A 102 1.03 1.03 -1.33
C VAL A 102 0.87 -0.47 -1.45
N GLN A 103 0.48 -0.95 -2.62
CA GLN A 103 0.41 -2.38 -2.93
C GLN A 103 1.43 -2.74 -4.00
N VAL A 104 2.09 -3.89 -3.83
CA VAL A 104 2.96 -4.48 -4.84
C VAL A 104 2.52 -5.90 -5.12
N THR A 105 2.28 -6.23 -6.39
CA THR A 105 1.89 -7.56 -6.85
C THR A 105 2.89 -8.10 -7.85
N GLY A 106 3.47 -9.25 -7.57
CA GLY A 106 4.45 -9.86 -8.48
C GLY A 106 5.08 -11.14 -7.93
N ASN A 107 6.03 -11.65 -8.69
CA ASN A 107 6.91 -12.71 -8.22
C ASN A 107 8.03 -12.11 -7.37
N PHE A 108 8.61 -12.91 -6.50
CA PHE A 108 9.64 -12.49 -5.56
C PHE A 108 10.69 -13.59 -5.38
N PHE A 109 11.86 -13.24 -4.86
CA PHE A 109 12.88 -14.25 -4.54
C PHE A 109 12.47 -15.02 -3.27
N ASN A 110 12.30 -16.36 -3.40
CA ASN A 110 12.01 -17.25 -2.28
C ASN A 110 13.31 -17.82 -1.71
N GLY A 111 13.78 -17.28 -0.58
CA GLY A 111 15.02 -17.71 0.08
C GLY A 111 14.99 -19.15 0.57
N THR A 112 13.81 -19.73 0.88
CA THR A 112 13.68 -21.12 1.31
C THR A 112 13.95 -22.09 0.16
N LYS A 113 13.53 -21.72 -1.05
CA LYS A 113 13.74 -22.50 -2.29
C LYS A 113 15.01 -22.07 -3.03
N GLY A 114 15.57 -20.90 -2.74
CA GLY A 114 16.75 -20.33 -3.39
C GLY A 114 16.53 -19.94 -4.86
N ARG A 115 15.30 -19.59 -5.22
CA ARG A 115 14.87 -19.19 -6.58
C ARG A 115 13.70 -18.22 -6.55
N GLY A 116 13.35 -17.67 -7.69
CA GLY A 116 12.11 -16.90 -7.85
C GLY A 116 10.87 -17.72 -7.51
N SER A 117 9.84 -17.06 -6.98
CA SER A 117 8.54 -17.69 -6.72
C SER A 117 7.85 -18.10 -8.02
N GLU A 118 7.06 -19.16 -7.97
CA GLU A 118 6.25 -19.62 -9.11
C GLU A 118 4.91 -18.89 -9.18
N HIS A 119 4.43 -18.41 -8.04
CA HIS A 119 3.16 -17.70 -7.90
C HIS A 119 3.41 -16.25 -7.51
N LYS A 120 2.57 -15.37 -8.02
CA LYS A 120 2.54 -13.97 -7.62
C LYS A 120 1.87 -13.84 -6.27
N THR A 121 2.32 -12.88 -5.48
CA THR A 121 1.64 -12.47 -4.26
C THR A 121 1.51 -10.97 -4.20
N THR A 122 0.57 -10.49 -3.40
CA THR A 122 0.35 -9.08 -3.15
C THR A 122 0.75 -8.76 -1.71
N LEU A 123 1.68 -7.81 -1.56
CA LEU A 123 1.98 -7.18 -0.27
C LEU A 123 1.50 -5.74 -0.26
N ARG A 124 1.23 -5.25 0.94
CA ARG A 124 0.78 -3.88 1.15
C ARG A 124 1.45 -3.20 2.34
N ALA A 125 1.48 -1.88 2.30
CA ALA A 125 1.94 -1.03 3.37
C ALA A 125 1.01 0.18 3.50
N ILE A 126 0.61 0.52 4.72
CA ILE A 126 -0.11 1.76 5.02
C ILE A 126 0.89 2.75 5.59
N ASN A 127 0.79 4.00 5.14
CA ASN A 127 1.55 5.11 5.68
C ASN A 127 0.69 6.37 5.74
N HIS A 128 1.22 7.44 6.35
CA HIS A 128 0.52 8.71 6.49
C HIS A 128 1.19 9.79 5.64
N VAL A 129 0.41 10.80 5.31
CA VAL A 129 0.93 11.99 4.62
C VAL A 129 1.50 12.94 5.67
N ILE A 130 2.78 13.27 5.57
CA ILE A 130 3.38 14.28 6.44
C ILE A 130 2.72 15.61 6.12
N ASN A 131 2.24 16.30 7.15
CA ASN A 131 1.62 17.60 6.99
C ASN A 131 2.69 18.63 6.59
N HIS A 132 2.75 18.96 5.31
CA HIS A 132 3.52 20.11 4.84
C HIS A 132 2.67 21.35 5.05
N ASP A 133 3.26 22.43 5.58
CA ASP A 133 2.57 23.71 5.73
C ASP A 133 1.91 24.14 4.40
N ASP A 134 0.74 24.75 4.49
CA ASP A 134 -0.05 25.15 3.31
C ASP A 134 0.74 26.04 2.34
N GLU A 135 1.75 26.78 2.81
CA GLU A 135 2.65 27.55 1.96
C GLU A 135 3.55 26.67 1.07
N GLU A 136 4.10 25.55 1.58
CA GLU A 136 4.86 24.62 0.73
C GLU A 136 3.98 23.92 -0.31
N ARG A 137 2.72 23.63 0.01
CA ARG A 137 1.75 23.05 -0.94
C ARG A 137 1.39 24.02 -2.07
N SER A 138 1.36 25.31 -1.81
CA SER A 138 1.02 26.31 -2.81
C SER A 138 2.14 26.58 -3.82
N ILE A 139 3.40 26.40 -3.41
CA ILE A 139 4.59 26.68 -4.22
C ILE A 139 5.10 25.43 -4.95
N ASN A 140 5.11 24.28 -4.28
CA ASN A 140 5.61 23.03 -4.83
C ASN A 140 4.44 22.14 -5.30
N ARG A 141 4.27 22.06 -6.64
CA ARG A 141 3.33 21.11 -7.25
C ARG A 141 3.75 19.64 -7.13
N TYR A 142 4.82 19.39 -6.41
CA TYR A 142 5.42 18.07 -6.21
C TYR A 142 5.64 17.82 -4.71
N ILE A 143 5.00 16.81 -4.18
CA ILE A 143 5.11 16.42 -2.77
C ILE A 143 5.72 15.02 -2.69
N LYS A 144 6.85 14.91 -2.02
CA LYS A 144 7.44 13.61 -1.70
C LYS A 144 6.75 13.03 -0.47
N LEU A 145 6.09 11.89 -0.65
CA LEU A 145 5.55 11.11 0.46
C LEU A 145 6.68 10.47 1.27
N PRO A 146 6.45 10.07 2.52
CA PRO A 146 7.43 9.31 3.28
C PRO A 146 7.87 8.05 2.53
N VAL A 147 9.15 7.69 2.64
CA VAL A 147 9.66 6.39 2.16
C VAL A 147 8.78 5.28 2.73
N THR A 148 8.28 4.41 1.87
CA THR A 148 7.32 3.39 2.25
C THR A 148 7.75 2.05 1.67
N ASN A 149 8.50 1.27 2.43
CA ASN A 149 8.81 -0.09 2.05
C ASN A 149 7.57 -0.98 2.20
N VAL A 150 7.36 -1.87 1.24
CA VAL A 150 6.30 -2.87 1.24
C VAL A 150 6.95 -4.22 1.54
N ASN A 151 6.76 -4.73 2.75
CA ASN A 151 7.45 -5.92 3.24
C ASN A 151 6.55 -6.77 4.12
N ILE A 152 7.06 -7.89 4.65
CA ILE A 152 6.26 -8.79 5.47
C ILE A 152 5.74 -8.12 6.75
N PHE A 153 6.48 -7.20 7.36
CA PHE A 153 6.01 -6.48 8.53
C PHE A 153 4.86 -5.55 8.19
N THR A 154 4.99 -4.79 7.09
CA THR A 154 3.91 -3.89 6.66
C THR A 154 2.67 -4.68 6.24
N GLN A 155 2.83 -5.83 5.59
CA GLN A 155 1.73 -6.72 5.23
C GLN A 155 0.96 -7.19 6.46
N LEU A 156 1.67 -7.76 7.44
CA LEU A 156 1.05 -8.36 8.63
C LEU A 156 0.46 -7.30 9.60
N THR A 157 0.91 -6.05 9.51
CA THR A 157 0.42 -4.97 10.39
C THR A 157 -0.69 -4.12 9.77
N ALA A 158 -0.85 -4.11 8.45
CA ALA A 158 -1.70 -3.15 7.74
C ALA A 158 -3.14 -3.07 8.28
N ALA A 159 -3.84 -4.21 8.36
CA ALA A 159 -5.22 -4.23 8.84
C ALA A 159 -5.35 -3.82 10.32
N ARG A 160 -4.37 -4.21 11.14
CA ARG A 160 -4.31 -3.86 12.55
C ARG A 160 -4.06 -2.37 12.75
N ILE A 161 -3.16 -1.77 11.97
CA ILE A 161 -2.93 -0.31 11.97
C ILE A 161 -4.25 0.42 11.71
N CYS A 162 -5.01 0.04 10.67
CA CYS A 162 -6.32 0.63 10.39
C CYS A 162 -7.28 0.54 11.59
N THR A 163 -7.30 -0.60 12.27
CA THR A 163 -8.15 -0.79 13.45
C THR A 163 -7.72 0.11 14.61
N LEU A 164 -6.42 0.23 14.85
CA LEU A 164 -5.87 1.09 15.91
C LEU A 164 -6.08 2.56 15.60
N LEU A 165 -5.87 2.97 14.35
CA LEU A 165 -6.13 4.35 13.90
C LEU A 165 -7.58 4.74 14.15
N LYS A 166 -8.56 3.91 13.75
CA LYS A 166 -10.00 4.18 13.98
C LYS A 166 -10.38 4.32 15.44
N LYS A 167 -9.60 3.75 16.37
CA LYS A 167 -9.79 3.88 17.82
C LYS A 167 -9.14 5.14 18.40
N ALA A 168 -8.22 5.76 17.69
CA ALA A 168 -7.50 6.94 18.16
C ALA A 168 -8.32 8.21 17.91
N ALA A 169 -8.40 9.09 18.92
CA ALA A 169 -9.03 10.40 18.72
C ALA A 169 -8.22 11.25 17.73
N GLY A 170 -8.91 11.92 16.81
CA GLY A 170 -8.29 12.80 15.84
C GLY A 170 -7.56 12.11 14.69
N TYR A 171 -7.70 10.80 14.50
CA TYR A 171 -7.00 10.07 13.43
C TYR A 171 -7.35 10.56 12.01
N ASN A 172 -8.50 11.16 11.83
CA ASN A 172 -9.02 11.69 10.58
C ASN A 172 -9.06 13.24 10.54
N GLU A 173 -8.35 13.87 11.46
CA GLU A 173 -8.22 15.33 11.53
C GLU A 173 -6.84 15.75 11.06
N MET A 174 -6.78 16.75 10.19
CA MET A 174 -5.50 17.33 9.76
C MET A 174 -4.88 18.09 10.93
N SER A 175 -3.91 17.46 11.59
CA SER A 175 -3.23 18.04 12.75
C SER A 175 -1.77 17.57 12.80
N HIS A 176 -0.93 18.31 13.54
CA HIS A 176 0.46 17.91 13.76
C HIS A 176 0.60 16.58 14.53
N THR A 177 -0.48 16.10 15.14
CA THR A 177 -0.49 14.83 15.89
C THR A 177 -0.67 13.59 15.01
N ILE A 178 -0.99 13.75 13.72
CA ILE A 178 -1.25 12.61 12.82
C ILE A 178 -0.05 11.65 12.73
N THR A 179 1.16 12.19 12.69
CA THR A 179 2.40 11.40 12.69
C THR A 179 2.56 10.59 13.97
N ASP A 180 2.23 11.16 15.13
CA ASP A 180 2.30 10.46 16.41
C ASP A 180 1.24 9.39 16.54
N ILE A 181 0.01 9.68 16.07
CA ILE A 181 -1.10 8.72 16.04
C ILE A 181 -0.72 7.52 15.17
N TYR A 182 -0.22 7.77 13.96
CA TYR A 182 0.22 6.70 13.05
C TYR A 182 1.37 5.90 13.66
N ARG A 183 2.42 6.56 14.18
CA ARG A 183 3.57 5.91 14.80
C ARG A 183 3.14 4.98 15.93
N ASN A 184 2.30 5.46 16.86
CA ASN A 184 1.82 4.65 17.98
C ASN A 184 1.04 3.42 17.50
N ALA A 185 0.16 3.58 16.49
CA ALA A 185 -0.58 2.47 15.89
C ALA A 185 0.35 1.46 15.21
N SER A 186 1.34 1.94 14.47
CA SER A 186 2.32 1.10 13.75
C SER A 186 3.22 0.33 14.72
N GLU A 187 3.77 1.00 15.74
CA GLU A 187 4.61 0.37 16.76
C GLU A 187 3.84 -0.70 17.55
N GLN A 188 2.60 -0.41 17.95
CA GLN A 188 1.75 -1.38 18.63
C GLN A 188 1.45 -2.59 17.74
N ALA A 189 1.02 -2.38 16.50
CA ALA A 189 0.70 -3.46 15.58
C ALA A 189 1.93 -4.37 15.32
N LEU A 190 3.11 -3.78 15.12
CA LEU A 190 4.34 -4.55 14.92
C LEU A 190 4.72 -5.35 16.17
N LYS A 191 4.60 -4.78 17.35
CA LYS A 191 4.84 -5.49 18.61
C LYS A 191 3.92 -6.70 18.75
N GLU A 192 2.64 -6.55 18.44
CA GLU A 192 1.66 -7.64 18.47
C GLU A 192 2.01 -8.74 17.45
N VAL A 193 2.42 -8.37 16.21
CA VAL A 193 2.91 -9.33 15.19
C VAL A 193 4.12 -10.10 15.70
N LEU A 194 5.14 -9.41 16.20
CA LEU A 194 6.36 -10.07 16.69
C LEU A 194 6.06 -11.01 17.88
N THR A 195 5.09 -10.65 18.72
CA THR A 195 4.61 -11.52 19.80
C THR A 195 3.95 -12.79 19.25
N ALA A 196 3.11 -12.68 18.18
CA ALA A 196 2.51 -13.84 17.52
C ALA A 196 3.57 -14.80 16.95
N PHE A 197 4.70 -14.28 16.50
CA PHE A 197 5.85 -15.08 16.05
C PHE A 197 6.82 -15.47 17.17
N SER A 198 6.43 -15.30 18.45
CA SER A 198 7.27 -15.62 19.63
C SER A 198 8.64 -14.92 19.63
N ILE A 199 8.73 -13.75 18.97
CA ILE A 199 9.92 -12.91 18.98
C ILE A 199 9.86 -12.04 20.23
N SER A 200 10.86 -12.17 21.12
CA SER A 200 10.84 -11.61 22.46
C SER A 200 10.67 -10.08 22.50
N ASP A 201 9.78 -9.60 23.37
CA ASP A 201 9.52 -8.18 23.66
C ASP A 201 10.78 -7.36 24.03
N ILE A 202 11.82 -8.00 24.58
CA ILE A 202 13.04 -7.31 24.99
C ILE A 202 13.77 -6.70 23.79
N TYR A 203 13.78 -7.38 22.65
CA TYR A 203 14.39 -6.85 21.42
C TYR A 203 13.51 -5.78 20.77
N VAL A 204 12.19 -5.91 20.84
CA VAL A 204 11.24 -5.00 20.22
C VAL A 204 11.20 -3.64 20.93
N SER A 205 11.24 -3.63 22.27
CA SER A 205 11.21 -2.39 23.04
C SER A 205 12.50 -1.58 22.97
N MET A 206 13.63 -2.21 22.60
CA MET A 206 14.92 -1.54 22.42
C MET A 206 15.12 -0.96 21.01
N LEU A 207 14.35 -1.43 20.05
CA LEU A 207 14.47 -1.05 18.65
C LEU A 207 13.17 -0.35 18.25
N SER A 208 13.10 0.94 18.29
CA SER A 208 12.00 1.68 17.66
C SER A 208 11.97 1.34 16.16
N ILE A 209 11.26 0.26 15.81
CA ILE A 209 11.20 -0.26 14.45
C ILE A 209 10.00 0.39 13.74
N ASP A 210 10.28 1.16 12.71
CA ASP A 210 9.28 1.57 11.74
C ASP A 210 9.21 0.51 10.63
N PRO A 211 8.11 -0.26 10.51
CA PRO A 211 7.98 -1.31 9.52
C PRO A 211 8.07 -0.77 8.08
N THR A 212 7.65 0.47 7.84
CA THR A 212 7.73 1.10 6.51
C THR A 212 9.15 1.50 6.12
N ARG A 213 10.09 1.50 7.07
CA ARG A 213 11.51 1.78 6.82
C ARG A 213 12.42 0.55 6.90
N ALA A 214 11.89 -0.58 7.40
CA ALA A 214 12.65 -1.82 7.46
C ALA A 214 12.90 -2.36 6.04
N SER A 215 14.15 -2.74 5.74
CA SER A 215 14.56 -3.32 4.46
C SER A 215 15.70 -4.30 4.66
N PHE A 216 15.75 -5.35 3.86
CA PHE A 216 16.85 -6.32 3.84
C PHE A 216 18.21 -5.65 3.53
N SER A 217 18.19 -4.57 2.75
CA SER A 217 19.40 -3.82 2.38
C SER A 217 20.13 -3.21 3.57
N GLN A 218 19.47 -3.05 4.71
CA GLN A 218 20.05 -2.40 5.90
C GLN A 218 20.95 -3.34 6.73
N TYR A 219 20.81 -4.68 6.58
CA TYR A 219 21.60 -5.67 7.32
C TYR A 219 21.65 -5.47 8.85
N ASN A 220 20.56 -4.96 9.42
CA ASN A 220 20.41 -4.67 10.84
C ASN A 220 19.48 -5.69 11.53
N ALA A 221 19.22 -5.49 12.82
CA ALA A 221 18.34 -6.39 13.58
C ALA A 221 16.89 -6.39 13.03
N PRO A 222 16.24 -5.29 12.69
CA PRO A 222 14.96 -5.29 12.01
C PRO A 222 14.94 -6.10 10.71
N ALA A 223 15.93 -5.93 9.84
CA ALA A 223 16.07 -6.71 8.61
C ALA A 223 16.18 -8.22 8.88
N SER A 224 16.96 -8.61 9.91
CA SER A 224 17.10 -10.02 10.29
C SER A 224 15.81 -10.61 10.83
N MET A 225 15.05 -9.86 11.65
CA MET A 225 13.74 -10.29 12.13
C MET A 225 12.74 -10.41 10.97
N MET A 226 12.73 -9.44 10.05
CA MET A 226 11.89 -9.46 8.86
C MET A 226 12.19 -10.69 8.00
N ALA A 227 13.48 -11.01 7.78
CA ALA A 227 13.90 -12.20 7.04
C ALA A 227 13.50 -13.50 7.77
N ALA A 228 13.57 -13.55 9.09
CA ALA A 228 13.13 -14.69 9.87
C ALA A 228 11.61 -14.91 9.74
N VAL A 229 10.79 -13.87 9.90
CA VAL A 229 9.33 -13.96 9.74
C VAL A 229 8.98 -14.36 8.31
N SER A 230 9.60 -13.78 7.29
CA SER A 230 9.41 -14.18 5.89
C SER A 230 9.72 -15.66 5.68
N ASN A 231 10.85 -16.15 6.22
CA ASN A 231 11.22 -17.56 6.08
C ASN A 231 10.30 -18.52 6.83
N ILE A 232 9.79 -18.14 8.01
CA ILE A 232 8.79 -18.91 8.74
C ILE A 232 7.59 -19.15 7.84
N LEU A 233 7.02 -18.09 7.26
CA LEU A 233 5.86 -18.21 6.40
C LEU A 233 6.17 -18.94 5.08
N LEU A 234 7.26 -18.61 4.40
CA LEU A 234 7.63 -19.27 3.14
C LEU A 234 8.03 -20.73 3.27
N THR A 235 8.23 -21.24 4.48
CA THR A 235 8.50 -22.64 4.76
C THR A 235 7.22 -23.43 5.04
N SER A 236 6.22 -22.80 5.66
CA SER A 236 4.98 -23.44 6.13
C SER A 236 3.75 -23.15 5.27
N VAL A 237 3.79 -22.12 4.46
CA VAL A 237 2.68 -21.74 3.57
C VAL A 237 3.11 -21.91 2.11
N ASP A 238 2.35 -22.64 1.32
CA ASP A 238 2.58 -22.76 -0.11
C ASP A 238 2.43 -21.39 -0.81
N GLU A 239 3.28 -21.13 -1.81
CA GLU A 239 3.30 -19.83 -2.51
C GLU A 239 1.94 -19.45 -3.09
N GLU A 240 1.18 -20.41 -3.61
CA GLU A 240 -0.16 -20.19 -4.17
C GLU A 240 -1.21 -19.82 -3.11
N LEU A 241 -0.95 -20.11 -1.83
CA LEU A 241 -1.85 -19.86 -0.71
C LEU A 241 -1.48 -18.60 0.09
N LEU A 242 -0.37 -17.90 -0.24
CA LEU A 242 0.08 -16.74 0.54
C LEU A 242 -0.98 -15.64 0.62
N ASP A 243 -1.65 -15.28 -0.47
CA ASP A 243 -2.67 -14.23 -0.47
C ASP A 243 -3.90 -14.65 0.36
N THR A 244 -4.25 -15.95 0.34
CA THR A 244 -5.29 -16.51 1.21
C THR A 244 -4.88 -16.44 2.67
N PHE A 245 -3.65 -16.83 2.99
CA PHE A 245 -3.09 -16.72 4.34
C PHE A 245 -3.13 -15.28 4.86
N PHE A 246 -2.72 -14.30 4.05
CA PHE A 246 -2.76 -12.88 4.45
C PHE A 246 -4.18 -12.37 4.66
N THR A 247 -5.14 -12.86 3.87
CA THR A 247 -6.55 -12.52 4.05
C THR A 247 -7.11 -13.06 5.37
N GLU A 248 -6.83 -14.32 5.70
CA GLU A 248 -7.26 -14.92 6.97
C GLU A 248 -6.52 -14.32 8.17
N TRP A 249 -5.23 -14.00 8.00
CA TRP A 249 -4.46 -13.26 9.00
C TRP A 249 -5.11 -11.91 9.33
N ASP A 250 -5.41 -11.10 8.30
CA ASP A 250 -6.03 -9.79 8.48
C ASP A 250 -7.36 -9.89 9.24
N LYS A 251 -8.18 -10.86 8.88
CA LYS A 251 -9.49 -11.09 9.49
C LYS A 251 -9.40 -11.48 10.97
N ASP A 252 -8.45 -12.34 11.30
CA ASP A 252 -8.27 -12.84 12.66
C ASP A 252 -7.51 -11.84 13.54
N PHE A 253 -6.43 -11.25 13.04
CA PHE A 253 -5.50 -10.42 13.80
C PHE A 253 -5.94 -8.96 13.98
N ALA A 254 -6.62 -8.38 12.98
CA ALA A 254 -6.93 -6.95 13.00
C ALA A 254 -7.80 -6.49 14.18
N PRO A 255 -8.78 -7.26 14.71
CA PRO A 255 -9.68 -6.78 15.75
C PRO A 255 -8.99 -6.49 17.08
N ASP A 256 -8.08 -7.35 17.53
CA ASP A 256 -7.49 -7.27 18.87
C ASP A 256 -5.97 -7.49 18.94
N GLY A 257 -5.32 -7.83 17.82
CA GLY A 257 -3.88 -8.04 17.73
C GLY A 257 -3.44 -9.42 18.25
N ARG A 258 -4.34 -10.40 18.21
CA ARG A 258 -4.09 -11.79 18.61
C ARG A 258 -4.43 -12.72 17.46
N ILE A 259 -3.80 -13.88 17.47
CA ILE A 259 -4.14 -14.95 16.55
C ILE A 259 -4.92 -16.00 17.34
N ASP A 260 -6.20 -16.15 16.98
CA ASP A 260 -7.08 -17.17 17.56
C ASP A 260 -7.28 -18.35 16.60
N ASN A 261 -7.09 -18.14 15.29
CA ASN A 261 -7.17 -19.15 14.25
C ASN A 261 -6.06 -20.22 14.42
N GLU A 262 -6.44 -21.48 14.65
CA GLU A 262 -5.50 -22.57 14.89
C GLU A 262 -4.66 -22.92 13.65
N ASP A 263 -5.20 -22.79 12.43
CA ASP A 263 -4.46 -23.08 11.20
C ASP A 263 -3.31 -22.08 11.01
N ILE A 264 -3.53 -20.82 11.35
CA ILE A 264 -2.49 -19.77 11.34
C ILE A 264 -1.42 -20.10 12.41
N LYS A 265 -1.84 -20.45 13.63
CA LYS A 265 -0.90 -20.84 14.71
C LYS A 265 -0.06 -22.04 14.34
N GLU A 266 -0.68 -23.04 13.70
CA GLU A 266 0.02 -24.25 13.24
C GLU A 266 1.05 -23.88 12.16
N SER A 267 0.67 -23.10 11.16
CA SER A 267 1.58 -22.62 10.13
C SER A 267 2.80 -21.89 10.71
N ILE A 268 2.59 -20.99 11.68
CA ILE A 268 3.70 -20.30 12.35
C ILE A 268 4.60 -21.29 13.09
N ARG A 269 4.02 -22.23 13.84
CA ARG A 269 4.76 -23.24 14.62
C ARG A 269 5.60 -24.13 13.72
N ASP A 270 5.03 -24.64 12.63
CA ASP A 270 5.71 -25.51 11.68
C ASP A 270 6.85 -24.78 10.97
N GLY A 271 6.62 -23.52 10.58
CA GLY A 271 7.66 -22.68 10.00
C GLY A 271 8.80 -22.39 10.99
N GLN A 272 8.49 -22.15 12.27
CA GLN A 272 9.51 -21.96 13.31
C GLN A 272 10.35 -23.21 13.54
N GLN A 273 9.72 -24.39 13.59
CA GLN A 273 10.43 -25.68 13.75
C GLN A 273 11.33 -26.01 12.56
N SER A 274 10.93 -25.55 11.38
CA SER A 274 11.65 -25.80 10.12
C SER A 274 12.65 -24.71 9.76
N LEU A 275 12.75 -23.64 10.57
CA LEU A 275 13.60 -22.49 10.28
C LEU A 275 15.08 -22.86 10.22
N LYS A 276 15.71 -22.56 9.09
CA LYS A 276 17.16 -22.73 8.89
C LYS A 276 17.84 -21.38 8.79
N TYR A 277 18.85 -21.13 9.61
CA TYR A 277 19.62 -19.88 9.55
C TYR A 277 20.19 -19.59 8.17
N THR A 278 20.59 -20.62 7.42
CA THR A 278 21.08 -20.46 6.04
C THR A 278 20.04 -19.83 5.12
N ASN A 279 18.74 -20.11 5.34
CA ASN A 279 17.67 -19.54 4.54
C ASN A 279 17.41 -18.08 4.93
N VAL A 280 17.53 -17.72 6.21
CA VAL A 280 17.46 -16.33 6.67
C VAL A 280 18.54 -15.49 6.01
N TYR A 281 19.79 -15.98 5.93
CA TYR A 281 20.86 -15.29 5.21
C TYR A 281 20.58 -15.16 3.71
N LYS A 282 20.07 -16.21 3.06
CA LYS A 282 19.68 -16.15 1.64
C LYS A 282 18.59 -15.09 1.40
N GLN A 283 17.64 -14.97 2.32
CA GLN A 283 16.58 -13.98 2.25
C GLN A 283 17.13 -12.55 2.38
N LEU A 284 18.01 -12.32 3.37
CA LEU A 284 18.72 -11.05 3.54
C LEU A 284 19.56 -10.68 2.32
N ASP A 285 20.23 -11.67 1.73
CA ASP A 285 21.05 -11.48 0.54
C ASP A 285 20.24 -11.48 -0.77
N SER A 286 18.92 -11.62 -0.72
CA SER A 286 18.07 -11.63 -1.92
C SER A 286 18.27 -10.42 -2.81
N THR A 287 18.55 -9.27 -2.21
CA THR A 287 18.89 -8.04 -2.92
C THR A 287 20.25 -8.08 -3.63
N LYS A 288 21.16 -9.02 -3.26
CA LYS A 288 22.47 -9.17 -3.90
C LYS A 288 22.49 -10.29 -4.95
N HIS A 289 21.74 -11.36 -4.77
CA HIS A 289 21.80 -12.55 -5.63
C HIS A 289 21.18 -12.32 -7.01
N MET A 290 20.24 -11.41 -7.15
CA MET A 290 19.64 -11.06 -8.43
C MET A 290 20.63 -10.31 -9.35
N THR A 291 21.66 -9.67 -8.81
CA THR A 291 22.69 -8.99 -9.60
C THR A 291 23.79 -9.92 -10.12
N SER A 292 23.91 -11.15 -9.56
CA SER A 292 25.00 -12.08 -9.88
C SER A 292 24.64 -13.18 -10.90
N ASN A 293 23.35 -13.32 -11.28
CA ASN A 293 22.93 -14.18 -12.39
C ASN A 293 22.34 -13.32 -13.52
N PRO A 294 23.14 -12.83 -14.46
CA PRO A 294 22.61 -12.34 -15.72
C PRO A 294 21.95 -13.54 -16.39
N ILE A 295 20.61 -13.57 -16.39
CA ILE A 295 19.84 -14.44 -17.28
C ILE A 295 20.51 -14.32 -18.64
N SER A 296 21.08 -15.41 -19.12
CA SER A 296 21.68 -15.50 -20.43
C SER A 296 20.67 -14.94 -21.43
N ARG A 297 20.90 -13.72 -21.90
CA ARG A 297 20.22 -13.20 -23.06
C ARG A 297 20.59 -14.15 -24.20
N ASN A 298 19.74 -15.12 -24.45
CA ASN A 298 19.73 -15.78 -25.74
C ASN A 298 19.45 -14.69 -26.79
N SER A 299 20.51 -14.07 -27.25
CA SER A 299 20.55 -13.39 -28.52
C SER A 299 20.38 -14.48 -29.60
N GLY A 300 19.12 -14.83 -29.85
CA GLY A 300 18.75 -15.49 -31.11
C GLY A 300 19.00 -14.50 -32.23
N SER A 301 20.19 -14.56 -32.77
CA SER A 301 20.45 -14.10 -34.11
C SER A 301 19.66 -14.98 -35.06
N LEU A 302 18.75 -14.40 -35.81
CA LEU A 302 18.64 -14.52 -37.29
C LEU A 302 17.44 -13.70 -37.75
#